data_8ea40487ce82346c18e3623dca536cfa
#
_entry.id   8ea40487ce82346c18e3623dca536cfa
#
_cell.length_a   1.000
_cell.length_b   1.000
_cell.length_c   1.000
_cell.angle_alpha   90.00
_cell.angle_beta   90.00
_cell.angle_gamma   90.00
#
_symmetry.space_group_name_H-M   'P 1'
#
loop_
_entity.id
_entity.type
_entity.pdbx_description
1 polymer ?
#
loop_
_entity_poly.entity_id
_entity_poly.type
_entity_poly.pdbx_seq_one_letter_code
_entity_poly.pdbx_strand_id
1 'polypeptide(L)'
;AWSPDGEYIVARKHFTSSRSLGAGEMWMYHISGGGGLQLTVRKNDQQDVNEPVCSPDGRYVYYSEDMYPGGFFQYNKDPNNQIFVIKRFDREKGTNETVTGGPGGAVRPQVSHDGKWLGFVKRVRTKTVLYIKDLANGEEWPVYDGLSKDQQEAWSVFGLYTGYSFTPDDKNIIIWSYGKILKVDL
;
A
#
# COMPACT_ATOMS: atom_id res chain seq x y z
N ALA A 1 -6.84 -3.53 7.81
CA ALA A 1 -8.07 -3.63 7.00
C ALA A 1 -8.96 -4.75 7.50
N TRP A 2 -10.25 -4.58 7.30
CA TRP A 2 -11.24 -5.66 7.49
C TRP A 2 -11.38 -6.46 6.20
N SER A 3 -11.61 -7.78 6.32
CA SER A 3 -12.10 -8.56 5.21
C SER A 3 -13.56 -8.22 4.91
N PRO A 4 -14.04 -8.35 3.66
CA PRO A 4 -15.40 -7.97 3.29
C PRO A 4 -16.50 -8.74 4.03
N ASP A 5 -16.23 -10.00 4.42
CA ASP A 5 -17.12 -10.83 5.22
C ASP A 5 -17.18 -10.41 6.71
N GLY A 6 -16.27 -9.53 7.15
CA GLY A 6 -16.17 -9.07 8.53
C GLY A 6 -15.59 -10.12 9.50
N GLU A 7 -15.09 -11.23 9.01
CA GLU A 7 -14.57 -12.32 9.86
C GLU A 7 -13.09 -12.19 10.18
N TYR A 8 -12.34 -11.40 9.40
CA TYR A 8 -10.90 -11.25 9.54
C TYR A 8 -10.45 -9.80 9.58
N ILE A 9 -9.36 -9.58 10.29
CA ILE A 9 -8.59 -8.34 10.27
C ILE A 9 -7.23 -8.65 9.66
N VAL A 10 -6.86 -7.93 8.60
CA VAL A 10 -5.51 -7.94 8.06
C VAL A 10 -4.74 -6.80 8.68
N ALA A 11 -3.60 -7.11 9.25
CA ALA A 11 -2.75 -6.17 9.96
C ALA A 11 -1.27 -6.44 9.71
N ARG A 12 -0.48 -5.40 9.88
CA ARG A 12 0.96 -5.53 9.93
C ARG A 12 1.39 -6.06 11.29
N LYS A 13 2.08 -7.18 11.30
CA LYS A 13 2.77 -7.66 12.51
C LYS A 13 4.17 -7.05 12.56
N HIS A 14 4.42 -6.29 13.60
CA HIS A 14 5.70 -5.63 13.83
C HIS A 14 6.72 -6.59 14.42
N PHE A 15 7.97 -6.50 13.95
CA PHE A 15 9.11 -7.19 14.51
C PHE A 15 10.18 -6.17 14.88
N THR A 16 10.62 -6.23 16.13
CA THR A 16 11.72 -5.39 16.60
C THR A 16 13.02 -5.86 15.96
N SER A 17 13.76 -4.95 15.36
CA SER A 17 15.11 -5.19 14.89
C SER A 17 16.12 -4.51 15.81
N SER A 18 17.40 -4.86 15.67
CA SER A 18 18.50 -4.22 16.39
C SER A 18 18.64 -2.72 16.10
N ARG A 19 17.90 -2.20 15.12
CA ARG A 19 17.95 -0.82 14.64
C ARG A 19 16.67 -0.03 14.87
N SER A 20 15.88 -0.30 15.84
CA SER A 20 14.70 0.46 16.27
C SER A 20 13.57 0.67 15.23
N LEU A 21 13.82 0.60 13.94
CA LEU A 21 12.80 0.83 12.91
C LEU A 21 11.92 -0.40 12.67
N GLY A 22 12.44 -1.58 13.01
CA GLY A 22 11.70 -2.83 12.90
C GLY A 22 11.48 -3.28 11.46
N ALA A 23 10.80 -4.39 11.35
CA ALA A 23 10.33 -4.96 10.10
C ALA A 23 8.85 -5.34 10.27
N GLY A 24 8.17 -5.63 9.17
CA GLY A 24 6.77 -6.00 9.21
C GLY A 24 6.42 -7.12 8.26
N GLU A 25 5.40 -7.87 8.65
CA GLU A 25 4.78 -8.89 7.83
C GLU A 25 3.26 -8.69 7.83
N MET A 26 2.60 -8.99 6.73
CA MET A 26 1.14 -9.04 6.69
C MET A 26 0.64 -10.34 7.31
N TRP A 27 -0.26 -10.19 8.24
CA TRP A 27 -0.93 -11.26 8.94
C TRP A 27 -2.43 -11.05 8.92
N MET A 28 -3.18 -12.13 8.89
CA MET A 28 -4.63 -12.15 8.93
C MET A 28 -5.10 -12.82 10.22
N TYR A 29 -5.96 -12.16 10.97
CA TYR A 29 -6.46 -12.61 12.27
C TYR A 29 -7.97 -12.77 12.22
N HIS A 30 -8.47 -13.91 12.66
CA HIS A 30 -9.91 -14.13 12.80
C HIS A 30 -10.45 -13.39 14.02
N ILE A 31 -11.66 -12.83 13.93
CA ILE A 31 -12.26 -12.03 15.02
C ILE A 31 -12.51 -12.84 16.29
N SER A 32 -12.70 -14.15 16.19
CA SER A 32 -12.85 -15.03 17.36
C SER A 32 -11.53 -15.34 18.07
N GLY A 33 -10.39 -14.83 17.59
CA GLY A 33 -9.07 -15.05 18.16
C GLY A 33 -8.22 -16.06 17.39
N GLY A 34 -7.16 -16.55 18.06
CA GLY A 34 -6.17 -17.47 17.47
C GLY A 34 -4.85 -16.80 17.14
N GLY A 35 -3.88 -17.59 16.62
CA GLY A 35 -2.50 -17.16 16.35
C GLY A 35 -2.33 -16.30 15.08
N GLY A 36 -3.36 -16.23 14.25
CA GLY A 36 -3.31 -15.58 12.94
C GLY A 36 -2.67 -16.44 11.85
N LEU A 37 -2.87 -16.01 10.61
CA LEU A 37 -2.29 -16.60 9.41
C LEU A 37 -1.28 -15.63 8.80
N GLN A 38 -0.05 -16.06 8.59
CA GLN A 38 0.99 -15.29 7.94
C GLN A 38 0.76 -15.24 6.43
N LEU A 39 0.67 -14.03 5.87
CA LEU A 39 0.48 -13.81 4.43
C LEU A 39 1.79 -13.49 3.73
N THR A 40 2.73 -12.84 4.41
CA THR A 40 4.04 -12.47 3.86
C THR A 40 5.16 -12.90 4.80
N VAL A 41 6.32 -13.19 4.20
CA VAL A 41 7.57 -13.46 4.93
C VAL A 41 8.58 -12.38 4.57
N ARG A 42 9.07 -11.65 5.57
CA ARG A 42 10.13 -10.65 5.38
C ARG A 42 11.43 -11.31 4.92
N LYS A 43 12.13 -10.67 4.00
CA LYS A 43 13.41 -11.16 3.45
C LYS A 43 14.60 -10.83 4.35
N ASN A 44 14.46 -9.83 5.21
CA ASN A 44 15.49 -9.38 6.15
C ASN A 44 14.85 -8.62 7.32
N ASP A 45 15.64 -8.24 8.31
CA ASP A 45 15.18 -7.59 9.55
C ASP A 45 14.79 -6.11 9.39
N GLN A 46 14.82 -5.58 8.17
CA GLN A 46 14.48 -4.18 7.89
C GLN A 46 13.42 -4.04 6.81
N GLN A 47 13.07 -5.14 6.14
CA GLN A 47 11.99 -5.11 5.15
C GLN A 47 10.65 -4.96 5.83
N ASP A 48 9.86 -4.06 5.32
CA ASP A 48 8.57 -3.73 5.87
C ASP A 48 7.45 -3.83 4.84
N VAL A 49 6.27 -4.13 5.33
CA VAL A 49 5.03 -4.12 4.58
C VAL A 49 3.98 -3.36 5.37
N ASN A 50 3.10 -2.63 4.69
CA ASN A 50 2.10 -1.81 5.37
C ASN A 50 0.87 -1.58 4.49
N GLU A 51 -0.11 -0.87 5.05
CA GLU A 51 -1.26 -0.31 4.34
C GLU A 51 -2.12 -1.37 3.64
N PRO A 52 -2.54 -2.42 4.36
CA PRO A 52 -3.35 -3.46 3.74
C PRO A 52 -4.73 -2.95 3.33
N VAL A 53 -5.24 -3.46 2.22
CA VAL A 53 -6.64 -3.33 1.81
C VAL A 53 -7.11 -4.66 1.19
N CYS A 54 -8.32 -5.08 1.51
CA CYS A 54 -8.93 -6.27 0.91
C CYS A 54 -9.68 -5.90 -0.37
N SER A 55 -9.63 -6.78 -1.37
CA SER A 55 -10.55 -6.65 -2.51
C SER A 55 -12.00 -6.92 -2.07
N PRO A 56 -13.00 -6.33 -2.73
CA PRO A 56 -14.41 -6.50 -2.36
C PRO A 56 -14.91 -7.95 -2.38
N ASP A 57 -14.34 -8.78 -3.26
CA ASP A 57 -14.62 -10.21 -3.34
C ASP A 57 -13.91 -11.04 -2.25
N GLY A 58 -13.04 -10.40 -1.45
CA GLY A 58 -12.28 -11.04 -0.39
C GLY A 58 -11.12 -11.91 -0.85
N ARG A 59 -10.86 -12.03 -2.16
CA ARG A 59 -9.81 -12.89 -2.69
C ARG A 59 -8.42 -12.31 -2.48
N TYR A 60 -8.23 -11.02 -2.71
CA TYR A 60 -6.93 -10.37 -2.67
C TYR A 60 -6.74 -9.49 -1.45
N VAL A 61 -5.53 -9.49 -0.93
CA VAL A 61 -5.05 -8.50 0.03
C VAL A 61 -3.94 -7.71 -0.64
N TYR A 62 -4.19 -6.43 -0.92
CA TYR A 62 -3.19 -5.50 -1.44
C TYR A 62 -2.44 -4.84 -0.29
N TYR A 63 -1.16 -4.55 -0.50
CA TYR A 63 -0.32 -3.91 0.50
C TYR A 63 0.89 -3.21 -0.14
N SER A 64 1.48 -2.25 0.56
CA SER A 64 2.75 -1.64 0.19
C SER A 64 3.91 -2.45 0.75
N GLU A 65 4.96 -2.70 -0.05
CA GLU A 65 6.19 -3.37 0.38
C GLU A 65 7.40 -2.48 0.13
N ASP A 66 8.23 -2.32 1.15
CA ASP A 66 9.53 -1.67 1.04
C ASP A 66 10.50 -2.55 0.25
N MET A 67 11.10 -2.01 -0.80
CA MET A 67 12.05 -2.70 -1.68
C MET A 67 13.48 -2.70 -1.12
N TYR A 68 13.65 -2.48 0.16
CA TYR A 68 14.95 -2.47 0.80
C TYR A 68 15.69 -3.81 0.63
N PRO A 69 16.91 -3.79 0.03
CA PRO A 69 17.61 -5.04 -0.32
C PRO A 69 18.28 -5.75 0.85
N GLY A 70 18.34 -5.10 2.02
CA GLY A 70 19.10 -5.59 3.18
C GLY A 70 20.52 -4.98 3.28
N GLY A 71 21.29 -5.42 4.26
CA GLY A 71 22.61 -4.86 4.55
C GLY A 71 22.55 -3.73 5.59
N PHE A 72 22.91 -2.50 5.22
CA PHE A 72 22.78 -1.35 6.13
C PHE A 72 21.59 -0.49 5.75
N PHE A 73 20.98 0.10 6.74
CA PHE A 73 19.84 0.98 6.56
C PHE A 73 20.20 2.22 5.74
N GLN A 74 19.38 2.52 4.74
CA GLN A 74 19.52 3.71 3.91
C GLN A 74 18.54 4.78 4.38
N TYR A 75 19.06 5.86 4.94
CA TYR A 75 18.25 6.99 5.40
C TYR A 75 17.68 7.83 4.24
N ASN A 76 18.45 7.95 3.16
CA ASN A 76 18.06 8.68 1.96
C ASN A 76 17.89 7.68 0.82
N LYS A 77 16.65 7.34 0.52
CA LYS A 77 16.33 6.48 -0.61
C LYS A 77 16.26 7.31 -1.88
N ASP A 78 16.88 6.82 -2.95
CA ASP A 78 16.83 7.51 -4.24
C ASP A 78 15.38 7.50 -4.77
N PRO A 79 14.74 8.66 -4.94
CA PRO A 79 13.35 8.75 -5.40
C PRO A 79 13.18 8.34 -6.87
N ASN A 80 14.26 8.22 -7.64
CA ASN A 80 14.22 7.72 -9.02
C ASN A 80 14.19 6.20 -9.07
N ASN A 81 14.51 5.53 -7.95
CA ASN A 81 14.41 4.09 -7.82
C ASN A 81 13.04 3.67 -7.31
N GLN A 82 12.79 2.38 -7.37
CA GLN A 82 11.60 1.76 -6.83
C GLN A 82 11.77 1.57 -5.32
N ILE A 83 11.37 2.58 -4.53
CA ILE A 83 11.48 2.54 -3.06
C ILE A 83 10.43 1.60 -2.47
N PHE A 84 9.19 1.73 -2.94
CA PHE A 84 8.05 0.91 -2.55
C PHE A 84 7.34 0.36 -3.78
N VAL A 85 6.72 -0.79 -3.58
CA VAL A 85 5.83 -1.40 -4.58
C VAL A 85 4.50 -1.77 -3.92
N ILE A 86 3.44 -1.82 -4.72
CA ILE A 86 2.21 -2.44 -4.31
C ILE A 86 2.22 -3.89 -4.76
N LYS A 87 1.99 -4.77 -3.81
CA LYS A 87 1.77 -6.20 -4.01
C LYS A 87 0.37 -6.60 -3.64
N ARG A 88 -0.02 -7.79 -4.09
CA ARG A 88 -1.22 -8.46 -3.60
C ARG A 88 -0.93 -9.90 -3.24
N PHE A 89 -1.53 -10.35 -2.18
CA PHE A 89 -1.61 -11.75 -1.80
C PHE A 89 -2.91 -12.35 -2.34
N ASP A 90 -2.81 -13.42 -3.12
CA ASP A 90 -3.97 -14.21 -3.57
C ASP A 90 -4.30 -15.26 -2.51
N ARG A 91 -5.43 -15.10 -1.83
CA ARG A 91 -5.86 -16.00 -0.75
C ARG A 91 -6.22 -17.39 -1.22
N GLU A 92 -6.61 -17.55 -2.49
CA GLU A 92 -6.91 -18.87 -3.07
C GLU A 92 -5.64 -19.64 -3.43
N LYS A 93 -4.66 -18.95 -3.98
CA LYS A 93 -3.40 -19.57 -4.45
C LYS A 93 -2.30 -19.58 -3.40
N GLY A 94 -2.40 -18.75 -2.36
CA GLY A 94 -1.34 -18.56 -1.37
C GLY A 94 -0.09 -17.89 -1.92
N THR A 95 -0.20 -17.07 -2.97
CA THR A 95 0.94 -16.45 -3.66
C THR A 95 0.92 -14.94 -3.58
N ASN A 96 2.11 -14.35 -3.62
CA ASN A 96 2.29 -12.90 -3.69
C ASN A 96 2.77 -12.49 -5.08
N GLU A 97 2.21 -11.42 -5.63
CA GLU A 97 2.64 -10.82 -6.90
C GLU A 97 2.72 -9.30 -6.82
N THR A 98 3.61 -8.71 -7.62
CA THR A 98 3.71 -7.26 -7.74
C THR A 98 2.62 -6.74 -8.67
N VAL A 99 1.88 -5.74 -8.23
CA VAL A 99 0.76 -5.13 -8.98
C VAL A 99 1.23 -3.88 -9.69
N THR A 100 1.97 -3.01 -9.00
CA THR A 100 2.54 -1.79 -9.58
C THR A 100 3.72 -1.29 -8.76
N GLY A 101 4.58 -0.49 -9.39
CA GLY A 101 5.79 0.04 -8.79
C GLY A 101 6.57 0.88 -9.79
N GLY A 102 7.87 0.59 -9.96
CA GLY A 102 8.77 1.30 -10.88
C GLY A 102 9.33 2.61 -10.28
N PRO A 103 9.98 3.44 -11.10
CA PRO A 103 10.56 4.69 -10.66
C PRO A 103 9.54 5.58 -9.93
N GLY A 104 9.93 6.13 -8.79
CA GLY A 104 9.06 6.90 -7.92
C GLY A 104 8.23 6.08 -6.93
N GLY A 105 8.31 4.75 -7.00
CA GLY A 105 7.59 3.84 -6.11
C GLY A 105 6.07 3.88 -6.26
N ALA A 106 5.38 3.06 -5.50
CA ALA A 106 3.92 3.07 -5.38
C ALA A 106 3.53 2.68 -3.96
N VAL A 107 2.61 3.43 -3.35
CA VAL A 107 2.18 3.26 -1.95
C VAL A 107 0.68 3.51 -1.81
N ARG A 108 0.13 3.14 -0.67
CA ARG A 108 -1.26 3.41 -0.27
C ARG A 108 -2.28 2.82 -1.24
N PRO A 109 -2.30 1.51 -1.43
CA PRO A 109 -3.33 0.89 -2.25
C PRO A 109 -4.72 1.12 -1.65
N GLN A 110 -5.68 1.44 -2.51
CA GLN A 110 -7.11 1.42 -2.21
C GLN A 110 -7.84 0.81 -3.38
N VAL A 111 -8.74 -0.12 -3.13
CA VAL A 111 -9.54 -0.76 -4.18
C VAL A 111 -10.93 -0.13 -4.20
N SER A 112 -11.47 0.13 -5.39
CA SER A 112 -12.85 0.59 -5.56
C SER A 112 -13.86 -0.44 -5.05
N HIS A 113 -15.07 -0.01 -4.70
CA HIS A 113 -16.10 -0.90 -4.16
C HIS A 113 -16.56 -1.95 -5.18
N ASP A 114 -16.49 -1.62 -6.47
CA ASP A 114 -16.79 -2.56 -7.56
C ASP A 114 -15.61 -3.47 -7.95
N GLY A 115 -14.43 -3.27 -7.34
CA GLY A 115 -13.23 -4.09 -7.55
C GLY A 115 -12.49 -3.83 -8.86
N LYS A 116 -12.88 -2.81 -9.66
CA LYS A 116 -12.27 -2.53 -10.97
C LYS A 116 -11.01 -1.70 -10.89
N TRP A 117 -10.95 -0.78 -9.93
CA TRP A 117 -9.91 0.23 -9.84
C TRP A 117 -9.02 0.03 -8.62
N LEU A 118 -7.73 0.25 -8.80
CA LEU A 118 -6.77 0.40 -7.71
C LEU A 118 -6.26 1.84 -7.72
N GLY A 119 -6.61 2.59 -6.68
CA GLY A 119 -5.99 3.88 -6.40
C GLY A 119 -4.66 3.68 -5.69
N PHE A 120 -3.66 4.51 -5.99
CA PHE A 120 -2.37 4.53 -5.31
C PHE A 120 -1.67 5.87 -5.46
N VAL A 121 -0.68 6.11 -4.61
CA VAL A 121 0.14 7.31 -4.66
C VAL A 121 1.51 6.97 -5.20
N LYS A 122 2.00 7.79 -6.12
CA LYS A 122 3.30 7.64 -6.78
C LYS A 122 4.04 8.98 -6.81
N ARG A 123 5.35 8.93 -6.71
CA ARG A 123 6.18 10.10 -6.99
C ARG A 123 6.48 10.20 -8.49
N VAL A 124 6.23 11.38 -9.04
CA VAL A 124 6.60 11.72 -10.41
C VAL A 124 7.52 12.94 -10.36
N ARG A 125 8.81 12.74 -10.51
CA ARG A 125 9.85 13.77 -10.31
C ARG A 125 9.77 14.35 -8.88
N THR A 126 9.34 15.62 -8.75
CA THR A 126 9.22 16.32 -7.46
C THR A 126 7.81 16.34 -6.90
N LYS A 127 6.84 15.75 -7.60
CA LYS A 127 5.43 15.76 -7.22
C LYS A 127 5.00 14.41 -6.67
N THR A 128 4.10 14.46 -5.71
CA THR A 128 3.30 13.33 -5.26
C THR A 128 1.99 13.32 -6.05
N VAL A 129 1.68 12.23 -6.70
CA VAL A 129 0.60 12.14 -7.66
C VAL A 129 -0.30 10.96 -7.31
N LEU A 130 -1.61 11.18 -7.32
CA LEU A 130 -2.62 10.14 -7.22
C LEU A 130 -2.80 9.48 -8.60
N TYR A 131 -2.70 8.17 -8.62
CA TYR A 131 -2.89 7.34 -9.80
C TYR A 131 -4.06 6.40 -9.63
N ILE A 132 -4.62 6.00 -10.75
CA ILE A 132 -5.56 4.89 -10.87
C ILE A 132 -4.96 3.83 -11.79
N LYS A 133 -5.20 2.57 -11.45
CA LYS A 133 -4.94 1.41 -12.30
C LYS A 133 -6.22 0.66 -12.56
N ASP A 134 -6.48 0.35 -13.82
CA ASP A 134 -7.49 -0.63 -14.22
C ASP A 134 -6.95 -2.04 -13.91
N LEU A 135 -7.64 -2.74 -13.02
CA LEU A 135 -7.22 -4.08 -12.59
C LEU A 135 -7.48 -5.17 -13.65
N ALA A 136 -8.31 -4.88 -14.65
CA ALA A 136 -8.61 -5.84 -15.72
C ALA A 136 -7.57 -5.82 -16.83
N ASN A 137 -7.11 -4.64 -17.26
CA ASN A 137 -6.17 -4.48 -18.37
C ASN A 137 -4.76 -4.05 -17.95
N GLY A 138 -4.61 -3.56 -16.70
CA GLY A 138 -3.34 -3.12 -16.13
C GLY A 138 -2.92 -1.71 -16.51
N GLU A 139 -3.73 -0.94 -17.23
CA GLU A 139 -3.43 0.46 -17.57
C GLU A 139 -3.40 1.34 -16.31
N GLU A 140 -2.48 2.30 -16.29
CA GLU A 140 -2.31 3.25 -15.19
C GLU A 140 -2.29 4.68 -15.72
N TRP A 141 -2.99 5.58 -15.02
CA TRP A 141 -2.96 7.00 -15.36
C TRP A 141 -3.04 7.90 -14.12
N PRO A 142 -2.44 9.11 -14.18
CA PRO A 142 -2.55 10.08 -13.11
C PRO A 142 -3.93 10.72 -13.11
N VAL A 143 -4.48 10.95 -11.93
CA VAL A 143 -5.77 11.65 -11.77
C VAL A 143 -5.64 12.97 -11.01
N TYR A 144 -4.60 13.12 -10.15
CA TYR A 144 -4.38 14.37 -9.43
C TYR A 144 -2.92 14.54 -9.01
N ASP A 145 -2.32 15.70 -9.35
CA ASP A 145 -0.90 16.00 -9.08
C ASP A 145 -0.67 17.11 -8.05
N GLY A 146 -1.74 17.55 -7.39
CA GLY A 146 -1.71 18.60 -6.36
C GLY A 146 -1.63 18.05 -4.92
N LEU A 147 -1.11 16.85 -4.71
CA LEU A 147 -0.93 16.28 -3.39
C LEU A 147 0.24 16.91 -2.63
N SER A 148 0.19 16.87 -1.30
CA SER A 148 1.32 17.21 -0.45
C SER A 148 2.51 16.31 -0.77
N LYS A 149 3.72 16.84 -0.63
CA LYS A 149 4.94 16.05 -0.85
C LYS A 149 4.98 14.88 0.14
N ASP A 150 5.19 13.68 -0.37
CA ASP A 150 5.48 12.51 0.45
C ASP A 150 6.91 12.57 1.01
N GLN A 151 7.25 11.61 1.86
CA GLN A 151 8.56 11.53 2.50
C GLN A 151 9.26 10.19 2.22
N GLN A 152 9.01 9.59 1.05
CA GLN A 152 9.56 8.28 0.69
C GLN A 152 11.09 8.21 0.80
N GLU A 153 11.79 9.29 0.44
CA GLU A 153 13.25 9.37 0.51
C GLU A 153 13.78 9.61 1.93
N ALA A 154 12.91 9.98 2.85
CA ALA A 154 13.27 10.20 4.25
C ALA A 154 12.93 8.97 5.10
N TRP A 155 12.66 9.19 6.35
CA TRP A 155 12.36 8.19 7.38
C TRP A 155 11.08 7.38 7.20
N SER A 156 10.32 7.65 6.20
CA SER A 156 8.98 7.08 6.09
C SER A 156 9.02 5.61 5.82
N VAL A 157 9.05 4.90 6.89
CA VAL A 157 8.83 3.47 6.90
C VAL A 157 7.34 3.18 6.87
N PHE A 158 6.52 4.13 7.36
CA PHE A 158 5.07 3.98 7.48
C PHE A 158 4.35 5.28 7.19
N GLY A 159 3.13 5.15 6.71
CA GLY A 159 2.23 6.28 6.61
C GLY A 159 2.76 7.40 5.73
N LEU A 160 3.40 7.04 4.63
CA LEU A 160 3.97 7.98 3.67
C LEU A 160 2.97 9.02 3.21
N TYR A 161 1.71 8.64 3.21
CA TYR A 161 0.60 9.50 2.90
C TYR A 161 -0.61 9.18 3.78
N THR A 162 -1.50 10.16 3.97
CA THR A 162 -2.74 9.94 4.71
C THR A 162 -3.65 8.97 3.98
N GLY A 163 -4.54 8.32 4.73
CA GLY A 163 -5.58 7.48 4.16
C GLY A 163 -6.50 8.28 3.23
N TYR A 164 -7.04 7.62 2.25
CA TYR A 164 -8.06 8.14 1.36
C TYR A 164 -9.04 7.01 1.01
N SER A 165 -10.15 7.34 0.39
CA SER A 165 -11.17 6.37 0.05
C SER A 165 -11.89 6.74 -1.24
N PHE A 166 -12.34 5.75 -1.98
CA PHE A 166 -13.33 5.96 -3.05
C PHE A 166 -14.66 6.39 -2.44
N THR A 167 -15.41 7.19 -3.18
CA THR A 167 -16.82 7.44 -2.86
C THR A 167 -17.64 6.18 -3.11
N PRO A 168 -18.83 6.01 -2.47
CA PRO A 168 -19.63 4.79 -2.63
C PRO A 168 -20.05 4.46 -4.08
N ASP A 169 -20.04 5.44 -4.96
CA ASP A 169 -20.34 5.30 -6.39
C ASP A 169 -19.09 5.08 -7.26
N ASP A 170 -17.92 4.99 -6.62
CA ASP A 170 -16.60 4.81 -7.24
C ASP A 170 -16.21 5.87 -8.30
N LYS A 171 -16.90 7.01 -8.32
CA LYS A 171 -16.62 8.09 -9.30
C LYS A 171 -15.59 9.09 -8.82
N ASN A 172 -15.30 9.11 -7.52
CA ASN A 172 -14.39 10.07 -6.94
C ASN A 172 -13.54 9.42 -5.85
N ILE A 173 -12.44 10.10 -5.52
CA ILE A 173 -11.63 9.81 -4.34
C ILE A 173 -11.69 11.01 -3.41
N ILE A 174 -11.92 10.74 -2.11
CA ILE A 174 -11.77 11.71 -1.05
C ILE A 174 -10.39 11.56 -0.44
N ILE A 175 -9.57 12.60 -0.54
CA ILE A 175 -8.18 12.60 -0.07
C ILE A 175 -7.82 13.91 0.63
N TRP A 176 -6.94 13.82 1.61
CA TRP A 176 -6.38 15.01 2.27
C TRP A 176 -5.14 15.52 1.53
N SER A 177 -5.01 16.85 1.40
CA SER A 177 -3.80 17.49 0.91
C SER A 177 -3.71 18.95 1.40
N TYR A 178 -2.53 19.36 1.84
CA TYR A 178 -2.24 20.74 2.31
C TYR A 178 -3.29 21.31 3.28
N GLY A 179 -3.71 20.51 4.24
CA GLY A 179 -4.71 20.94 5.26
C GLY A 179 -6.15 20.98 4.75
N LYS A 180 -6.44 20.44 3.57
CA LYS A 180 -7.77 20.42 2.97
C LYS A 180 -8.19 18.98 2.68
N ILE A 181 -9.49 18.74 2.75
CA ILE A 181 -10.11 17.53 2.22
C ILE A 181 -10.57 17.84 0.81
N LEU A 182 -10.10 17.04 -0.13
CA LEU A 182 -10.36 17.18 -1.55
C LEU A 182 -11.25 16.04 -2.03
N LYS A 183 -12.14 16.35 -2.95
CA LYS A 183 -12.86 15.40 -3.78
C LYS A 183 -12.24 15.44 -5.17
N VAL A 184 -11.67 14.33 -5.60
CA VAL A 184 -10.98 14.18 -6.89
C VAL A 184 -11.84 13.31 -7.80
N ASP A 185 -12.25 13.83 -8.95
CA ASP A 185 -12.97 13.07 -9.97
C ASP A 185 -12.01 12.10 -10.69
N LEU A 186 -12.52 10.91 -11.06
CA LEU A 186 -11.77 9.84 -11.71
C LEU A 186 -12.00 9.77 -13.22
#